data_72ecfd503fde9d4ed4ff38b7d566413c
#
_entry.id   72ecfd503fde9d4ed4ff38b7d566413c
#
_cell.length_a   1.000
_cell.length_b   1.000
_cell.length_c   1.000
_cell.angle_alpha   90.00
_cell.angle_beta   90.00
_cell.angle_gamma   90.00
#
_symmetry.space_group_name_H-M   'P 1'
#
loop_
_entity.id
_entity.type
_entity.pdbx_description
1 polymer ?
#
loop_
_entity_poly.entity_id
_entity_poly.type
_entity_poly.pdbx_seq_one_letter_code
_entity_poly.pdbx_strand_id
1 'polypeptide(L)'
;MDGETTIAQGLHITDDSAGYDAACKRVLSEKAILARIMKSCLEEYKDCDVNDIAEKYIEGQPQVSTVPVLPDEGEGGTIISGMDTEDKSVGEGTVYYDIRFRAIVPGTGERIGLIINVEAQNDFYPGYPIIMRGTYYCCRMISSQHGREFTGSHYEKIKKVYSIWICMNPPKNRENTITRYRLVEEHLVGEAKEPVKNYDLLSIIMLCLGGPNGENYDGVIRMLDVLLSNETSEAEKRKILQDDYDIQMTQTMEREVSVMCNLSKGVMEKGMAKGRAEGVAETTLLSIKNLMETLGLTIEQAMAALKVHETDRPKYAKQLNSQ
;
A
#
# COMPACT_ATOMS: atom_id res chain seq x y z
N MET A 1 -16.87 13.80 -32.71
CA MET A 1 -15.71 13.48 -31.83
C MET A 1 -16.15 13.83 -30.43
N ASP A 2 -16.58 12.80 -29.72
CA ASP A 2 -17.21 12.93 -28.42
C ASP A 2 -16.13 13.26 -27.37
N GLY A 3 -16.19 14.50 -26.87
CA GLY A 3 -15.36 14.90 -25.74
C GLY A 3 -15.89 14.24 -24.46
N GLU A 4 -15.20 13.27 -23.93
CA GLU A 4 -15.51 12.77 -22.59
C GLU A 4 -15.52 13.92 -21.59
N THR A 5 -16.56 13.99 -20.78
CA THR A 5 -16.71 15.03 -19.77
C THR A 5 -15.65 14.85 -18.68
N THR A 6 -15.22 15.94 -18.03
CA THR A 6 -14.21 15.92 -16.93
C THR A 6 -14.57 14.95 -15.81
N ILE A 7 -15.87 14.67 -15.61
CA ILE A 7 -16.37 13.68 -14.65
C ILE A 7 -16.09 12.25 -15.14
N ALA A 8 -16.31 11.96 -16.43
CA ALA A 8 -16.02 10.64 -17.00
C ALA A 8 -14.51 10.33 -16.96
N GLN A 9 -13.66 11.32 -17.25
CA GLN A 9 -12.20 11.17 -17.13
C GLN A 9 -11.76 10.96 -15.68
N GLY A 10 -12.39 11.64 -14.71
CA GLY A 10 -12.13 11.44 -13.29
C GLY A 10 -12.52 10.03 -12.82
N LEU A 11 -13.66 9.51 -13.26
CA LEU A 11 -14.11 8.14 -12.95
C LEU A 11 -13.16 7.07 -13.53
N HIS A 12 -12.70 7.23 -14.77
CA HIS A 12 -11.75 6.28 -15.37
C HIS A 12 -10.37 6.27 -14.67
N ILE A 13 -9.90 7.40 -14.15
CA ILE A 13 -8.64 7.45 -13.39
C ILE A 13 -8.78 6.72 -12.06
N THR A 14 -9.92 6.87 -11.37
CA THR A 14 -10.21 6.17 -10.12
C THR A 14 -10.35 4.67 -10.33
N ASP A 15 -11.00 4.24 -11.42
CA ASP A 15 -11.15 2.82 -11.77
C ASP A 15 -9.80 2.15 -12.08
N ASP A 16 -8.93 2.80 -12.86
CA ASP A 16 -7.60 2.26 -13.16
C ASP A 16 -6.70 2.19 -11.91
N SER A 17 -6.78 3.19 -11.03
CA SER A 17 -6.03 3.20 -9.77
C SER A 17 -6.51 2.11 -8.82
N ALA A 18 -7.82 1.90 -8.70
CA ALA A 18 -8.40 0.83 -7.90
C ALA A 18 -8.05 -0.55 -8.48
N GLY A 19 -8.06 -0.68 -9.81
CA GLY A 19 -7.65 -1.90 -10.51
C GLY A 19 -6.17 -2.22 -10.29
N TYR A 20 -5.30 -1.22 -10.33
CA TYR A 20 -3.87 -1.36 -10.04
C TYR A 20 -3.64 -1.82 -8.59
N ASP A 21 -4.26 -1.16 -7.61
CA ASP A 21 -4.19 -1.55 -6.20
C ASP A 21 -4.64 -3.00 -5.99
N ALA A 22 -5.76 -3.39 -6.58
CA ALA A 22 -6.25 -4.76 -6.51
C ALA A 22 -5.29 -5.78 -7.16
N ALA A 23 -4.63 -5.43 -8.27
CA ALA A 23 -3.63 -6.30 -8.90
C ALA A 23 -2.36 -6.41 -8.03
N CYS A 24 -1.88 -5.32 -7.44
CA CYS A 24 -0.78 -5.32 -6.49
C CYS A 24 -1.06 -6.24 -5.29
N LYS A 25 -2.25 -6.15 -4.70
CA LYS A 25 -2.66 -7.00 -3.57
C LYS A 25 -2.67 -8.49 -3.95
N ARG A 26 -3.18 -8.83 -5.13
CA ARG A 26 -3.17 -10.22 -5.61
C ARG A 26 -1.76 -10.76 -5.82
N VAL A 27 -0.87 -10.00 -6.44
CA VAL A 27 0.53 -10.39 -6.61
C VAL A 27 1.24 -10.54 -5.26
N LEU A 28 1.04 -9.58 -4.35
CA LEU A 28 1.63 -9.62 -3.01
C LEU A 28 1.07 -10.77 -2.15
N SER A 29 -0.12 -11.29 -2.44
CA SER A 29 -0.72 -12.44 -1.74
C SER A 29 -0.16 -13.79 -2.18
N GLU A 30 0.68 -13.84 -3.21
CA GLU A 30 1.36 -15.07 -3.63
C GLU A 30 2.30 -15.56 -2.52
N LYS A 31 2.17 -16.85 -2.15
CA LYS A 31 2.94 -17.44 -1.04
C LYS A 31 4.44 -17.27 -1.19
N ALA A 32 4.96 -17.36 -2.43
CA ALA A 32 6.37 -17.16 -2.71
C ALA A 32 6.86 -15.73 -2.39
N ILE A 33 6.02 -14.72 -2.57
CA ILE A 33 6.31 -13.32 -2.20
C ILE A 33 6.20 -13.15 -0.69
N LEU A 34 5.11 -13.63 -0.09
CA LEU A 34 4.88 -13.53 1.35
C LEU A 34 5.97 -14.22 2.15
N ALA A 35 6.44 -15.41 1.71
CA ALA A 35 7.51 -16.14 2.37
C ALA A 35 8.82 -15.34 2.44
N ARG A 36 9.15 -14.56 1.40
CA ARG A 36 10.33 -13.71 1.39
C ARG A 36 10.18 -12.49 2.29
N ILE A 37 8.99 -11.90 2.32
CA ILE A 37 8.65 -10.83 3.27
C ILE A 37 8.78 -11.39 4.71
N MET A 38 8.20 -12.56 4.99
CA MET A 38 8.27 -13.17 6.31
C MET A 38 9.70 -13.47 6.72
N LYS A 39 10.51 -14.09 5.85
CA LYS A 39 11.92 -14.40 6.14
C LYS A 39 12.73 -13.14 6.47
N SER A 40 12.49 -12.06 5.75
CA SER A 40 13.26 -10.81 5.93
C SER A 40 12.78 -9.97 7.11
N CYS A 41 11.51 -10.08 7.49
CA CYS A 41 10.89 -9.17 8.46
C CYS A 41 10.58 -9.82 9.81
N LEU A 42 10.39 -11.15 9.87
CA LEU A 42 9.92 -11.85 11.06
C LEU A 42 11.03 -12.70 11.66
N GLU A 43 11.30 -12.49 12.94
CA GLU A 43 12.36 -13.19 13.67
C GLU A 43 12.18 -14.71 13.67
N GLU A 44 10.93 -15.15 13.69
CA GLU A 44 10.56 -16.56 13.72
C GLU A 44 10.95 -17.33 12.45
N TYR A 45 11.17 -16.63 11.32
CA TYR A 45 11.42 -17.25 10.00
C TYR A 45 12.79 -16.92 9.41
N LYS A 46 13.61 -16.12 10.06
CA LYS A 46 14.89 -15.65 9.52
C LYS A 46 15.83 -16.77 9.07
N ASP A 47 15.83 -17.88 9.81
CA ASP A 47 16.71 -19.04 9.58
C ASP A 47 16.04 -20.14 8.76
N CYS A 48 14.79 -19.94 8.31
CA CYS A 48 14.04 -20.92 7.54
C CYS A 48 14.35 -20.83 6.04
N ASP A 49 14.20 -21.96 5.35
CA ASP A 49 14.16 -21.97 3.89
C ASP A 49 12.87 -21.28 3.38
N VAL A 50 12.99 -20.51 2.31
CA VAL A 50 11.86 -19.72 1.76
C VAL A 50 10.75 -20.61 1.23
N ASN A 51 11.10 -21.72 0.60
CA ASN A 51 10.11 -22.67 0.08
C ASN A 51 9.38 -23.37 1.22
N ASP A 52 10.10 -23.70 2.31
CA ASP A 52 9.48 -24.24 3.51
C ASP A 52 8.50 -23.26 4.13
N ILE A 53 8.82 -21.95 4.13
CA ILE A 53 7.87 -20.93 4.61
C ILE A 53 6.62 -20.92 3.75
N ALA A 54 6.77 -20.91 2.44
CA ALA A 54 5.65 -20.86 1.50
C ALA A 54 4.74 -22.09 1.59
N GLU A 55 5.33 -23.28 1.67
CA GLU A 55 4.60 -24.53 1.58
C GLU A 55 4.08 -25.05 2.93
N LYS A 56 4.88 -24.90 4.00
CA LYS A 56 4.62 -25.54 5.29
C LYS A 56 4.07 -24.57 6.35
N TYR A 57 4.49 -23.29 6.29
CA TYR A 57 4.20 -22.35 7.37
C TYR A 57 3.11 -21.33 7.05
N ILE A 58 2.80 -21.06 5.79
CA ILE A 58 1.64 -20.22 5.43
C ILE A 58 0.39 -21.11 5.33
N GLU A 59 -0.54 -20.95 6.27
CA GLU A 59 -1.78 -21.73 6.31
C GLU A 59 -2.77 -21.29 5.23
N GLY A 60 -3.31 -22.26 4.50
CA GLY A 60 -4.36 -22.04 3.50
C GLY A 60 -3.93 -21.12 2.36
N GLN A 61 -4.89 -20.38 1.81
CA GLN A 61 -4.64 -19.32 0.83
C GLN A 61 -4.78 -17.96 1.51
N PRO A 62 -3.82 -17.04 1.33
CA PRO A 62 -3.92 -15.67 1.82
C PRO A 62 -5.16 -15.00 1.24
N GLN A 63 -5.87 -14.26 2.09
CA GLN A 63 -7.08 -13.55 1.68
C GLN A 63 -6.74 -12.14 1.27
N VAL A 64 -7.34 -11.69 0.19
CA VAL A 64 -7.16 -10.36 -0.38
C VAL A 64 -8.48 -9.62 -0.27
N SER A 65 -8.46 -8.40 0.25
CA SER A 65 -9.62 -7.53 0.21
C SER A 65 -9.88 -7.11 -1.24
N THR A 66 -11.11 -7.23 -1.68
CA THR A 66 -11.56 -6.77 -3.00
C THR A 66 -12.04 -5.32 -2.99
N VAL A 67 -12.05 -4.69 -1.82
CA VAL A 67 -12.53 -3.32 -1.64
C VAL A 67 -11.34 -2.42 -1.33
N PRO A 68 -11.13 -1.30 -2.05
CA PRO A 68 -10.14 -0.30 -1.68
C PRO A 68 -10.43 0.20 -0.27
N VAL A 69 -9.41 0.24 0.59
CA VAL A 69 -9.53 0.84 1.92
C VAL A 69 -9.62 2.35 1.74
N LEU A 70 -10.83 2.87 1.64
CA LEU A 70 -11.07 4.29 1.87
C LEU A 70 -11.10 4.51 3.39
N PRO A 71 -10.50 5.60 3.89
CA PRO A 71 -10.63 5.93 5.31
C PRO A 71 -12.11 6.17 5.61
N ASP A 72 -12.66 5.36 6.52
CA ASP A 72 -13.89 5.63 7.30
C ASP A 72 -15.24 5.80 6.57
N GLU A 73 -15.51 5.18 5.40
CA GLU A 73 -16.86 5.17 4.87
C GLU A 73 -17.40 3.76 4.64
N GLY A 74 -18.61 3.55 5.19
CA GLY A 74 -19.23 2.25 5.46
C GLY A 74 -19.90 1.56 4.30
N GLU A 75 -20.18 0.30 4.59
CA GLU A 75 -21.15 -0.66 4.04
C GLU A 75 -20.85 -1.36 2.71
N GLY A 76 -20.71 -2.69 2.83
CA GLY A 76 -21.12 -3.68 1.84
C GLY A 76 -20.04 -4.40 1.06
N GLY A 77 -19.57 -5.55 1.54
CA GLY A 77 -18.74 -6.48 0.77
C GLY A 77 -19.05 -7.93 1.07
N THR A 78 -19.07 -8.76 0.04
CA THR A 78 -19.45 -10.19 0.06
C THR A 78 -18.36 -11.07 0.68
N ILE A 79 -18.77 -11.96 1.58
CA ILE A 79 -17.93 -12.89 2.36
C ILE A 79 -17.50 -14.07 1.48
N ILE A 80 -16.21 -14.39 1.44
CA ILE A 80 -15.69 -15.67 0.98
C ILE A 80 -15.09 -16.41 2.18
N SER A 81 -15.46 -17.68 2.35
CA SER A 81 -15.13 -18.49 3.53
C SER A 81 -13.61 -18.73 3.65
N GLY A 82 -13.05 -18.20 4.71
CA GLY A 82 -11.63 -18.24 5.09
C GLY A 82 -11.47 -17.42 6.34
N MET A 83 -10.37 -16.71 6.52
CA MET A 83 -10.29 -15.63 7.53
C MET A 83 -10.92 -14.39 6.94
N ASP A 84 -11.95 -13.83 7.60
CA ASP A 84 -12.54 -12.57 7.16
C ASP A 84 -11.50 -11.46 7.13
N THR A 85 -11.41 -10.73 6.02
CA THR A 85 -10.61 -9.51 5.92
C THR A 85 -11.26 -8.36 6.69
N GLU A 86 -12.50 -8.55 7.14
CA GLU A 86 -13.26 -7.61 7.94
C GLU A 86 -13.14 -7.94 9.42
N ASP A 87 -12.87 -6.94 10.23
CA ASP A 87 -12.97 -7.01 11.68
C ASP A 87 -14.07 -6.06 12.15
N LYS A 88 -15.19 -6.66 12.59
CA LYS A 88 -16.36 -5.94 13.10
C LYS A 88 -16.40 -6.02 14.61
N SER A 89 -16.33 -4.87 15.27
CA SER A 89 -16.63 -4.76 16.69
C SER A 89 -17.83 -3.86 16.92
N VAL A 90 -18.64 -4.25 17.89
CA VAL A 90 -19.85 -3.50 18.24
C VAL A 90 -19.44 -2.10 18.74
N GLY A 91 -19.78 -1.07 17.99
CA GLY A 91 -19.48 0.32 18.31
C GLY A 91 -18.18 0.91 17.76
N GLU A 92 -17.29 0.12 17.10
CA GLU A 92 -16.01 0.61 16.59
C GLU A 92 -15.90 0.62 15.05
N GLY A 93 -16.95 0.21 14.34
CA GLY A 93 -16.95 0.12 12.90
C GLY A 93 -16.19 -1.09 12.33
N THR A 94 -16.12 -1.18 11.00
CA THR A 94 -15.45 -2.26 10.27
C THR A 94 -14.06 -1.80 9.85
N VAL A 95 -13.05 -2.64 10.06
CA VAL A 95 -11.68 -2.46 9.56
C VAL A 95 -11.43 -3.47 8.45
N TYR A 96 -10.91 -3.00 7.33
CA TYR A 96 -10.53 -3.84 6.20
C TYR A 96 -9.01 -3.94 6.11
N TYR A 97 -8.51 -5.16 5.92
CA TYR A 97 -7.09 -5.46 5.75
C TYR A 97 -6.84 -5.85 4.30
N ASP A 98 -5.77 -5.38 3.70
CA ASP A 98 -5.46 -5.66 2.30
C ASP A 98 -5.21 -7.15 2.07
N ILE A 99 -4.29 -7.74 2.84
CA ILE A 99 -3.97 -9.17 2.78
C ILE A 99 -3.92 -9.70 4.21
N ARG A 100 -4.67 -10.73 4.49
CA ARG A 100 -4.72 -11.37 5.80
C ARG A 100 -4.50 -12.87 5.68
N PHE A 101 -3.61 -13.43 6.49
CA PHE A 101 -3.35 -14.87 6.53
C PHE A 101 -2.79 -15.29 7.89
N ARG A 102 -2.77 -16.59 8.13
CA ARG A 102 -2.15 -17.21 9.30
C ARG A 102 -0.88 -17.93 8.90
N ALA A 103 0.06 -17.98 9.81
CA ALA A 103 1.27 -18.76 9.64
C ALA A 103 1.62 -19.55 10.91
N ILE A 104 2.33 -20.66 10.72
CA ILE A 104 2.81 -21.55 11.79
C ILE A 104 4.25 -21.18 12.11
N VAL A 105 4.59 -21.03 13.40
CA VAL A 105 5.98 -20.79 13.80
C VAL A 105 6.79 -22.07 13.73
N PRO A 106 7.95 -22.04 13.04
CA PRO A 106 8.85 -23.16 12.98
C PRO A 106 9.35 -23.63 14.36
N GLY A 107 9.47 -24.93 14.55
CA GLY A 107 10.13 -25.55 15.71
C GLY A 107 9.27 -25.73 16.97
N THR A 108 8.18 -25.00 17.17
CA THR A 108 7.32 -25.18 18.35
C THR A 108 6.10 -26.05 18.07
N GLY A 109 5.73 -26.24 16.81
CA GLY A 109 4.47 -26.88 16.44
C GLY A 109 3.23 -26.10 16.91
N GLU A 110 3.43 -25.04 17.69
CA GLU A 110 2.36 -24.15 18.11
C GLU A 110 1.86 -23.36 16.90
N ARG A 111 0.56 -23.43 16.66
CA ARG A 111 -0.10 -22.51 15.77
C ARG A 111 -0.09 -21.13 16.42
N ILE A 112 0.98 -20.40 16.26
CA ILE A 112 0.90 -18.97 16.51
C ILE A 112 0.13 -18.43 15.32
N GLY A 113 -1.10 -17.99 15.56
CA GLY A 113 -1.87 -17.30 14.54
C GLY A 113 -1.23 -15.95 14.26
N LEU A 114 -0.12 -15.94 13.53
CA LEU A 114 0.40 -14.72 12.96
C LEU A 114 -0.67 -14.19 12.02
N ILE A 115 -1.33 -13.14 12.43
CA ILE A 115 -2.18 -12.36 11.56
C ILE A 115 -1.26 -11.34 10.93
N ILE A 116 -0.91 -11.55 9.67
CA ILE A 116 -0.07 -10.63 8.93
C ILE A 116 -1.00 -9.82 8.04
N ASN A 117 -0.99 -8.52 8.24
CA ASN A 117 -1.64 -7.58 7.36
C ASN A 117 -0.56 -6.92 6.52
N VAL A 118 -0.67 -7.04 5.21
CA VAL A 118 0.24 -6.40 4.25
C VAL A 118 -0.54 -5.30 3.56
N GLU A 119 -0.10 -4.06 3.77
CA GLU A 119 -0.71 -2.86 3.21
C GLU A 119 0.23 -2.24 2.17
N ALA A 120 -0.22 -2.18 0.92
CA ALA A 120 0.49 -1.48 -0.15
C ALA A 120 0.11 0.01 -0.11
N GLN A 121 0.91 0.81 0.58
CA GLN A 121 0.62 2.24 0.79
C GLN A 121 1.35 3.11 -0.24
N ASN A 122 0.59 3.77 -1.10
CA ASN A 122 1.13 4.68 -2.12
C ASN A 122 1.41 6.09 -1.57
N ASP A 123 0.56 6.60 -0.67
CA ASP A 123 0.75 7.89 0.00
C ASP A 123 1.30 7.68 1.41
N PHE A 124 2.52 8.17 1.66
CA PHE A 124 3.16 8.06 2.97
C PHE A 124 2.55 8.99 4.03
N TYR A 125 1.89 10.07 3.61
CA TYR A 125 1.25 11.04 4.48
C TYR A 125 -0.24 11.25 4.16
N PRO A 126 -1.09 10.24 4.42
CA PRO A 126 -2.53 10.34 4.13
C PRO A 126 -3.30 11.26 5.09
N GLY A 127 -2.65 12.25 5.68
CA GLY A 127 -3.20 13.16 6.69
C GLY A 127 -2.89 12.78 8.14
N TYR A 128 -2.26 11.62 8.36
CA TYR A 128 -1.83 11.11 9.67
C TYR A 128 -0.59 10.22 9.54
N PRO A 129 0.18 9.98 10.63
CA PRO A 129 1.28 9.04 10.62
C PRO A 129 0.80 7.59 10.45
N ILE A 130 1.27 6.89 9.41
CA ILE A 130 0.88 5.49 9.11
C ILE A 130 1.13 4.56 10.30
N ILE A 131 2.18 4.80 11.07
CA ILE A 131 2.51 3.98 12.25
C ILE A 131 1.37 3.96 13.28
N MET A 132 0.61 5.04 13.42
CA MET A 132 -0.56 5.09 14.32
C MET A 132 -1.68 4.18 13.81
N ARG A 133 -1.91 4.16 12.50
CA ARG A 133 -2.86 3.23 11.87
C ARG A 133 -2.40 1.77 12.02
N GLY A 134 -1.11 1.51 11.82
CA GLY A 134 -0.52 0.18 12.05
C GLY A 134 -0.68 -0.29 13.51
N THR A 135 -0.51 0.61 14.48
CA THR A 135 -0.76 0.33 15.89
C THR A 135 -2.23 -0.02 16.14
N TYR A 136 -3.14 0.79 15.62
CA TYR A 136 -4.58 0.55 15.73
C TYR A 136 -4.98 -0.80 15.12
N TYR A 137 -4.43 -1.14 13.94
CA TYR A 137 -4.68 -2.43 13.29
C TYR A 137 -4.19 -3.61 14.14
N CYS A 138 -3.02 -3.52 14.75
CA CYS A 138 -2.55 -4.55 15.67
C CYS A 138 -3.47 -4.70 16.88
N CYS A 139 -3.91 -3.61 17.49
CA CYS A 139 -4.87 -3.65 18.61
C CYS A 139 -6.20 -4.31 18.21
N ARG A 140 -6.73 -3.99 17.02
CA ARG A 140 -7.93 -4.61 16.48
C ARG A 140 -7.73 -6.11 16.23
N MET A 141 -6.60 -6.52 15.66
CA MET A 141 -6.27 -7.92 15.44
C MET A 141 -6.15 -8.71 16.75
N ILE A 142 -5.63 -8.10 17.82
CA ILE A 142 -5.58 -8.71 19.16
C ILE A 142 -7.01 -8.79 19.74
N SER A 143 -7.75 -7.71 19.70
CA SER A 143 -9.13 -7.65 20.23
C SER A 143 -10.05 -8.68 19.55
N SER A 144 -9.92 -8.86 18.23
CA SER A 144 -10.73 -9.81 17.46
C SER A 144 -10.45 -11.29 17.78
N GLN A 145 -9.42 -11.59 18.54
CA GLN A 145 -9.12 -12.96 19.02
C GLN A 145 -10.04 -13.40 20.17
N HIS A 146 -10.62 -12.44 20.89
CA HIS A 146 -11.59 -12.79 21.95
C HIS A 146 -12.82 -13.50 21.36
N GLY A 147 -13.20 -14.60 21.99
CA GLY A 147 -14.29 -15.46 21.51
C GLY A 147 -13.89 -16.44 20.39
N ARG A 148 -12.67 -16.32 19.82
CA ARG A 148 -12.12 -17.19 18.77
C ARG A 148 -10.89 -17.96 19.24
N GLU A 149 -9.82 -17.24 19.60
CA GLU A 149 -8.55 -17.84 20.08
C GLU A 149 -8.55 -18.03 21.59
N PHE A 150 -9.21 -17.14 22.33
CA PHE A 150 -9.36 -17.23 23.78
C PHE A 150 -10.75 -16.76 24.24
N THR A 151 -11.17 -17.24 25.42
CA THR A 151 -12.44 -16.87 26.06
C THR A 151 -12.21 -16.62 27.55
N GLY A 152 -13.05 -15.79 28.17
CA GLY A 152 -12.89 -15.43 29.57
C GLY A 152 -11.55 -14.75 29.85
N SER A 153 -10.87 -15.18 30.88
CA SER A 153 -9.56 -14.61 31.31
C SER A 153 -8.33 -15.39 30.80
N HIS A 154 -8.49 -16.22 29.77
CA HIS A 154 -7.36 -16.99 29.19
C HIS A 154 -6.49 -16.15 28.26
N TYR A 155 -5.95 -15.04 28.77
CA TYR A 155 -5.09 -14.11 28.01
C TYR A 155 -3.76 -14.73 27.55
N GLU A 156 -3.29 -15.81 28.19
CA GLU A 156 -2.10 -16.57 27.80
C GLU A 156 -2.22 -17.21 26.40
N LYS A 157 -3.45 -17.25 25.85
CA LYS A 157 -3.72 -17.77 24.50
C LYS A 157 -3.72 -16.71 23.42
N ILE A 158 -3.50 -15.44 23.77
CA ILE A 158 -3.38 -14.36 22.78
C ILE A 158 -2.22 -14.68 21.83
N LYS A 159 -2.51 -14.63 20.55
CA LYS A 159 -1.54 -14.84 19.50
C LYS A 159 -0.91 -13.53 19.07
N LYS A 160 0.41 -13.57 18.84
CA LYS A 160 1.15 -12.43 18.32
C LYS A 160 0.62 -12.02 16.95
N VAL A 161 0.57 -10.72 16.71
CA VAL A 161 0.09 -10.12 15.46
C VAL A 161 1.18 -9.26 14.82
N TYR A 162 1.21 -9.25 13.50
CA TYR A 162 2.09 -8.41 12.69
C TYR A 162 1.26 -7.55 11.73
N SER A 163 1.57 -6.28 11.66
CA SER A 163 1.07 -5.36 10.65
C SER A 163 2.25 -4.88 9.80
N ILE A 164 2.29 -5.32 8.53
CA ILE A 164 3.39 -5.04 7.60
C ILE A 164 2.92 -4.03 6.57
N TRP A 165 3.65 -2.93 6.43
CA TRP A 165 3.35 -1.83 5.55
C TRP A 165 4.41 -1.72 4.46
N ILE A 166 4.01 -1.83 3.21
CA ILE A 166 4.87 -1.62 2.04
C ILE A 166 4.61 -0.20 1.53
N CYS A 167 5.54 0.72 1.84
CA CYS A 167 5.43 2.12 1.46
C CYS A 167 6.16 2.34 0.14
N MET A 168 5.41 2.53 -0.94
CA MET A 168 5.94 2.65 -2.29
C MET A 168 6.60 4.00 -2.57
N ASN A 169 6.11 5.08 -1.96
CA ASN A 169 6.62 6.44 -2.14
C ASN A 169 6.97 7.09 -0.79
N PRO A 170 7.96 6.57 -0.05
CA PRO A 170 8.39 7.17 1.20
C PRO A 170 9.19 8.44 0.95
N PRO A 171 9.38 9.31 1.96
CA PRO A 171 10.34 10.40 1.89
C PRO A 171 11.77 9.87 1.67
N LYS A 172 12.64 10.62 0.96
CA LYS A 172 14.01 10.22 0.63
C LYS A 172 14.84 9.69 1.80
N ASN A 173 14.68 10.28 2.98
CA ASN A 173 15.39 9.86 4.19
C ASN A 173 14.88 8.54 4.80
N ARG A 174 13.84 7.95 4.21
CA ARG A 174 13.28 6.65 4.61
C ARG A 174 13.40 5.59 3.53
N GLU A 175 13.82 5.95 2.32
CA GLU A 175 13.99 5.00 1.22
C GLU A 175 14.94 3.86 1.60
N ASN A 176 14.68 2.67 1.09
CA ASN A 176 15.48 1.46 1.28
C ASN A 176 15.64 1.07 2.76
N THR A 177 14.57 1.21 3.55
CA THR A 177 14.61 0.86 4.98
C THR A 177 13.54 -0.15 5.36
N ILE A 178 13.89 -1.02 6.33
CA ILE A 178 12.94 -1.86 7.06
C ILE A 178 13.03 -1.46 8.53
N THR A 179 11.92 -0.97 9.08
CA THR A 179 11.85 -0.55 10.48
C THR A 179 10.77 -1.34 11.20
N ARG A 180 11.13 -1.93 12.35
CA ARG A 180 10.22 -2.65 13.24
C ARG A 180 9.91 -1.81 14.46
N TYR A 181 8.64 -1.75 14.82
CA TYR A 181 8.11 -1.19 16.06
C TYR A 181 7.47 -2.32 16.86
N ARG A 182 7.87 -2.46 18.13
CA ARG A 182 7.39 -3.52 19.03
C ARG A 182 7.38 -3.07 20.47
N LEU A 183 6.71 -3.83 21.34
CA LEU A 183 6.82 -3.64 22.79
C LEU A 183 8.14 -4.20 23.30
N VAL A 184 8.77 -3.47 24.21
CA VAL A 184 10.00 -3.87 24.89
C VAL A 184 9.84 -3.65 26.39
N GLU A 185 10.48 -4.49 27.19
CA GLU A 185 10.56 -4.33 28.63
C GLU A 185 11.67 -3.33 28.98
N GLU A 186 11.36 -2.38 29.85
CA GLU A 186 12.31 -1.40 30.38
C GLU A 186 12.22 -1.38 31.90
N HIS A 187 13.33 -1.61 32.58
CA HIS A 187 13.39 -1.59 34.04
C HIS A 187 13.61 -0.16 34.56
N LEU A 188 12.58 0.47 35.08
CA LEU A 188 12.69 1.83 35.64
C LEU A 188 13.23 1.81 37.09
N VAL A 189 12.92 0.75 37.84
CA VAL A 189 13.44 0.52 39.22
C VAL A 189 13.57 -0.98 39.46
N GLY A 190 14.74 -1.41 39.92
CA GLY A 190 15.01 -2.84 40.15
C GLY A 190 15.07 -3.65 38.84
N GLU A 191 15.20 -4.97 38.99
CA GLU A 191 15.18 -5.90 37.84
C GLU A 191 14.10 -6.95 38.02
N ALA A 192 13.12 -6.95 37.18
CA ALA A 192 12.15 -8.03 37.04
C ALA A 192 12.10 -8.42 35.54
N LYS A 193 12.27 -9.71 35.25
CA LYS A 193 12.29 -10.21 33.87
C LYS A 193 11.04 -11.00 33.59
N GLU A 194 10.26 -10.52 32.63
CA GLU A 194 9.12 -11.26 32.09
C GLU A 194 9.55 -12.01 30.81
N PRO A 195 9.10 -13.25 30.57
CA PRO A 195 9.33 -13.93 29.31
C PRO A 195 8.80 -13.10 28.11
N VAL A 196 9.65 -12.90 27.10
CA VAL A 196 9.34 -12.06 25.92
C VAL A 196 8.00 -12.44 25.27
N LYS A 197 7.68 -13.73 25.24
CA LYS A 197 6.40 -14.24 24.69
C LYS A 197 5.14 -13.69 25.38
N ASN A 198 5.26 -13.16 26.60
CA ASN A 198 4.13 -12.67 27.38
C ASN A 198 3.80 -11.19 27.07
N TYR A 199 4.72 -10.43 26.46
CA TYR A 199 4.50 -9.02 26.17
C TYR A 199 4.79 -8.62 24.71
N ASP A 200 5.64 -9.33 23.95
CA ASP A 200 5.91 -9.04 22.54
C ASP A 200 4.79 -9.61 21.65
N LEU A 201 3.56 -9.12 21.87
CA LEU A 201 2.35 -9.63 21.24
C LEU A 201 1.95 -8.87 19.95
N LEU A 202 2.62 -7.76 19.65
CA LEU A 202 2.38 -6.99 18.43
C LEU A 202 3.67 -6.44 17.84
N SER A 203 3.72 -6.39 16.51
CA SER A 203 4.80 -5.70 15.80
C SER A 203 4.27 -5.02 14.55
N ILE A 204 4.70 -3.78 14.33
CA ILE A 204 4.46 -3.06 13.09
C ILE A 204 5.78 -3.02 12.32
N ILE A 205 5.75 -3.35 11.03
CA ILE A 205 6.93 -3.36 10.17
C ILE A 205 6.67 -2.43 8.99
N MET A 206 7.56 -1.46 8.81
CA MET A 206 7.52 -0.52 7.71
C MET A 206 8.63 -0.89 6.73
N LEU A 207 8.25 -1.35 5.52
CA LEU A 207 9.15 -1.54 4.40
C LEU A 207 8.99 -0.31 3.50
N CYS A 208 10.00 0.54 3.48
CA CYS A 208 10.02 1.75 2.67
C CYS A 208 10.86 1.49 1.42
N LEU A 209 10.22 1.49 0.26
CA LEU A 209 10.86 1.24 -1.03
C LEU A 209 11.65 2.49 -1.49
N GLY A 210 12.62 2.31 -2.38
CA GLY A 210 13.45 3.42 -2.87
C GLY A 210 13.47 3.56 -4.39
N GLY A 211 12.74 2.68 -5.07
CA GLY A 211 12.72 2.58 -6.53
C GLY A 211 13.79 1.65 -7.11
N PRO A 212 13.55 1.06 -8.29
CA PRO A 212 14.33 -0.03 -8.85
C PRO A 212 15.76 0.34 -9.26
N ASN A 213 16.07 1.62 -9.36
CA ASN A 213 17.36 2.15 -9.82
C ASN A 213 18.29 2.58 -8.66
N GLY A 214 17.93 2.29 -7.40
CA GLY A 214 18.76 2.63 -6.24
C GLY A 214 20.06 1.82 -6.21
N GLU A 215 21.18 2.49 -5.89
CA GLU A 215 22.45 1.82 -5.64
C GLU A 215 22.46 1.17 -4.26
N ASN A 216 23.03 -0.03 -4.14
CA ASN A 216 23.30 -0.74 -2.89
C ASN A 216 22.11 -1.24 -2.06
N TYR A 217 21.05 -1.71 -2.68
CA TYR A 217 20.03 -2.45 -1.96
C TYR A 217 19.81 -3.85 -2.56
N ASP A 218 19.48 -4.79 -1.71
CA ASP A 218 19.31 -6.20 -2.05
C ASP A 218 18.12 -6.80 -1.26
N GLY A 219 17.89 -8.08 -1.44
CA GLY A 219 16.90 -8.82 -0.69
C GLY A 219 15.46 -8.40 -1.00
N VAL A 220 14.60 -8.38 0.03
CA VAL A 220 13.15 -8.20 -0.12
C VAL A 220 12.77 -6.80 -0.63
N ILE A 221 13.54 -5.76 -0.29
CA ILE A 221 13.24 -4.39 -0.77
C ILE A 221 13.41 -4.34 -2.28
N ARG A 222 14.55 -4.81 -2.82
CA ARG A 222 14.77 -4.85 -4.27
C ARG A 222 13.71 -5.69 -4.98
N MET A 223 13.36 -6.85 -4.43
CA MET A 223 12.29 -7.68 -5.00
C MET A 223 10.97 -6.92 -5.12
N LEU A 224 10.57 -6.22 -4.04
CA LEU A 224 9.34 -5.45 -4.02
C LEU A 224 9.40 -4.22 -4.93
N ASP A 225 10.54 -3.51 -4.96
CA ASP A 225 10.76 -2.39 -5.88
C ASP A 225 10.60 -2.81 -7.34
N VAL A 226 11.26 -3.90 -7.74
CA VAL A 226 11.13 -4.45 -9.10
C VAL A 226 9.70 -4.85 -9.38
N LEU A 227 9.07 -5.58 -8.46
CA LEU A 227 7.72 -6.09 -8.61
C LEU A 227 6.68 -4.97 -8.78
N LEU A 228 6.75 -3.94 -7.92
CA LEU A 228 5.76 -2.85 -7.85
C LEU A 228 6.12 -1.64 -8.70
N SER A 229 7.32 -1.60 -9.29
CA SER A 229 7.77 -0.48 -10.13
C SER A 229 6.92 -0.33 -11.40
N ASN A 230 6.66 0.91 -11.77
CA ASN A 230 6.06 1.27 -13.05
C ASN A 230 7.12 1.41 -14.18
N GLU A 231 8.42 1.47 -13.82
CA GLU A 231 9.52 1.67 -14.74
C GLU A 231 10.09 0.36 -15.27
N THR A 232 9.95 -0.74 -14.50
CA THR A 232 10.43 -2.06 -14.88
C THR A 232 9.44 -2.75 -15.80
N SER A 233 9.88 -3.19 -16.96
CA SER A 233 9.04 -3.90 -17.93
C SER A 233 8.61 -5.27 -17.41
N GLU A 234 7.48 -5.81 -17.92
CA GLU A 234 6.99 -7.14 -17.55
C GLU A 234 8.05 -8.23 -17.75
N ALA A 235 8.77 -8.19 -18.89
CA ALA A 235 9.81 -9.16 -19.20
C ALA A 235 11.00 -9.10 -18.22
N GLU A 236 11.41 -7.90 -17.83
CA GLU A 236 12.47 -7.68 -16.83
C GLU A 236 12.03 -8.13 -15.44
N LYS A 237 10.79 -7.79 -15.03
CA LYS A 237 10.22 -8.28 -13.75
C LYS A 237 10.27 -9.80 -13.70
N ARG A 238 9.76 -10.46 -14.74
CA ARG A 238 9.77 -11.92 -14.84
C ARG A 238 11.19 -12.47 -14.71
N LYS A 239 12.13 -11.93 -15.48
CA LYS A 239 13.52 -12.37 -15.46
C LYS A 239 14.14 -12.23 -14.07
N ILE A 240 14.04 -11.06 -13.46
CA ILE A 240 14.62 -10.80 -12.13
C ILE A 240 13.98 -11.69 -11.06
N LEU A 241 12.65 -11.85 -11.08
CA LEU A 241 11.95 -12.70 -10.11
C LEU A 241 12.36 -14.17 -10.24
N GLN A 242 12.58 -14.68 -11.46
CA GLN A 242 13.03 -16.04 -11.69
C GLN A 242 14.52 -16.22 -11.40
N ASP A 243 15.39 -15.36 -11.95
CA ASP A 243 16.84 -15.55 -11.91
C ASP A 243 17.44 -15.19 -10.55
N ASP A 244 17.00 -14.07 -9.94
CA ASP A 244 17.59 -13.55 -8.70
C ASP A 244 16.87 -14.09 -7.45
N TYR A 245 15.57 -14.45 -7.56
CA TYR A 245 14.75 -14.83 -6.41
C TYR A 245 14.18 -16.25 -6.48
N ASP A 246 14.45 -17.01 -7.54
CA ASP A 246 13.91 -18.37 -7.73
C ASP A 246 12.38 -18.43 -7.51
N ILE A 247 11.68 -17.43 -8.05
CA ILE A 247 10.21 -17.37 -8.00
C ILE A 247 9.66 -17.96 -9.29
N GLN A 248 8.98 -19.09 -9.18
CA GLN A 248 8.31 -19.70 -10.32
C GLN A 248 7.13 -18.83 -10.78
N MET A 249 7.17 -18.37 -12.01
CA MET A 249 6.09 -17.60 -12.62
C MET A 249 4.96 -18.53 -13.05
N THR A 250 3.99 -18.74 -12.15
CA THR A 250 2.77 -19.47 -12.49
C THR A 250 1.92 -18.67 -13.48
N GLN A 251 1.03 -19.31 -14.23
CA GLN A 251 0.11 -18.62 -15.15
C GLN A 251 -0.72 -17.53 -14.45
N THR A 252 -1.12 -17.78 -13.22
CA THR A 252 -1.85 -16.81 -12.40
C THR A 252 -0.97 -15.60 -12.12
N MET A 253 0.25 -15.81 -11.63
CA MET A 253 1.18 -14.72 -11.31
C MET A 253 1.57 -13.92 -12.55
N GLU A 254 1.84 -14.59 -13.68
CA GLU A 254 2.11 -13.93 -14.97
C GLU A 254 0.96 -13.00 -15.39
N ARG A 255 -0.27 -13.49 -15.30
CA ARG A 255 -1.45 -12.71 -15.61
C ARG A 255 -1.59 -11.48 -14.70
N GLU A 256 -1.45 -11.64 -13.38
CA GLU A 256 -1.59 -10.53 -12.44
C GLU A 256 -0.47 -9.49 -12.61
N VAL A 257 0.78 -9.90 -12.85
CA VAL A 257 1.89 -9.00 -13.17
C VAL A 257 1.63 -8.24 -14.47
N SER A 258 1.11 -8.91 -15.50
CA SER A 258 0.75 -8.26 -16.77
C SER A 258 -0.37 -7.25 -16.59
N VAL A 259 -1.42 -7.59 -15.85
CA VAL A 259 -2.54 -6.67 -15.51
C VAL A 259 -2.00 -5.46 -14.76
N MET A 260 -1.18 -5.66 -13.74
CA MET A 260 -0.56 -4.57 -12.97
C MET A 260 0.27 -3.64 -13.86
N CYS A 261 1.12 -4.20 -14.74
CA CYS A 261 1.94 -3.41 -15.67
C CYS A 261 1.10 -2.60 -16.68
N ASN A 262 0.02 -3.16 -17.18
CA ASN A 262 -0.85 -2.48 -18.12
C ASN A 262 -1.63 -1.33 -17.46
N LEU A 263 -2.16 -1.57 -16.26
CA LEU A 263 -2.88 -0.55 -15.48
C LEU A 263 -1.95 0.58 -15.04
N SER A 264 -0.72 0.27 -14.62
CA SER A 264 0.25 1.28 -14.22
C SER A 264 0.61 2.24 -15.35
N LYS A 265 0.77 1.74 -16.59
CA LYS A 265 1.00 2.59 -17.77
C LYS A 265 -0.19 3.53 -18.01
N GLY A 266 -1.41 3.02 -17.94
CA GLY A 266 -2.63 3.83 -18.10
C GLY A 266 -2.73 4.93 -17.05
N VAL A 267 -2.46 4.62 -15.79
CA VAL A 267 -2.44 5.61 -14.69
C VAL A 267 -1.36 6.67 -14.91
N MET A 268 -0.15 6.26 -15.30
CA MET A 268 0.97 7.16 -15.57
C MET A 268 0.69 8.09 -16.75
N GLU A 269 0.20 7.56 -17.87
CA GLU A 269 -0.13 8.36 -19.07
C GLU A 269 -1.22 9.40 -18.76
N LYS A 270 -2.26 8.98 -18.04
CA LYS A 270 -3.34 9.87 -17.60
C LYS A 270 -2.85 10.92 -16.60
N GLY A 271 -2.00 10.52 -15.65
CA GLY A 271 -1.36 11.43 -14.68
C GLY A 271 -0.49 12.48 -15.36
N MET A 272 0.34 12.07 -16.34
CA MET A 272 1.17 12.99 -17.11
C MET A 272 0.32 13.94 -17.98
N ALA A 273 -0.74 13.43 -18.60
CA ALA A 273 -1.66 14.27 -19.40
C ALA A 273 -2.36 15.32 -18.51
N LYS A 274 -2.82 14.89 -17.32
CA LYS A 274 -3.44 15.79 -16.34
C LYS A 274 -2.46 16.84 -15.82
N GLY A 275 -1.26 16.43 -15.39
CA GLY A 275 -0.23 17.34 -14.90
C GLY A 275 0.22 18.34 -15.97
N ARG A 276 0.32 17.91 -17.23
CA ARG A 276 0.61 18.81 -18.36
C ARG A 276 -0.51 19.83 -18.56
N ALA A 277 -1.78 19.39 -18.51
CA ALA A 277 -2.93 20.28 -18.67
C ALA A 277 -3.02 21.30 -17.52
N GLU A 278 -2.77 20.85 -16.28
CA GLU A 278 -2.75 21.73 -15.10
C GLU A 278 -1.59 22.73 -15.17
N GLY A 279 -0.38 22.30 -15.52
CA GLY A 279 0.78 23.17 -15.69
C GLY A 279 0.59 24.22 -16.80
N VAL A 280 -0.01 23.84 -17.93
CA VAL A 280 -0.38 24.80 -19.00
C VAL A 280 -1.41 25.79 -18.49
N ALA A 281 -2.42 25.34 -17.75
CA ALA A 281 -3.46 26.21 -17.23
C ALA A 281 -2.90 27.21 -16.21
N GLU A 282 -2.05 26.76 -15.30
CA GLU A 282 -1.39 27.61 -14.28
C GLU A 282 -0.47 28.64 -14.93
N THR A 283 0.38 28.21 -15.86
CA THR A 283 1.29 29.09 -16.61
C THR A 283 0.50 30.12 -17.42
N THR A 284 -0.60 29.74 -18.06
CA THR A 284 -1.46 30.65 -18.80
C THR A 284 -2.09 31.69 -17.87
N LEU A 285 -2.60 31.25 -16.71
CA LEU A 285 -3.18 32.15 -15.71
C LEU A 285 -2.15 33.18 -15.20
N LEU A 286 -0.94 32.72 -14.89
CA LEU A 286 0.16 33.58 -14.46
C LEU A 286 0.53 34.58 -15.55
N SER A 287 0.59 34.12 -16.81
CA SER A 287 0.90 34.97 -17.96
C SER A 287 -0.18 36.04 -18.18
N ILE A 288 -1.46 35.72 -18.02
CA ILE A 288 -2.56 36.70 -18.10
C ILE A 288 -2.39 37.75 -16.99
N LYS A 289 -2.13 37.36 -15.74
CA LYS A 289 -1.89 38.29 -14.62
C LYS A 289 -0.70 39.23 -14.91
N ASN A 290 0.40 38.68 -15.35
CA ASN A 290 1.60 39.48 -15.67
C ASN A 290 1.34 40.52 -16.77
N LEU A 291 0.60 40.17 -17.81
CA LEU A 291 0.23 41.11 -18.87
C LEU A 291 -0.72 42.22 -18.37
N MET A 292 -1.66 41.85 -17.51
CA MET A 292 -2.55 42.84 -16.89
C MET A 292 -1.77 43.82 -16.01
N GLU A 293 -0.87 43.33 -15.19
CA GLU A 293 -0.08 44.16 -14.25
C GLU A 293 0.99 45.00 -14.99
N THR A 294 1.68 44.43 -15.98
CA THR A 294 2.82 45.08 -16.62
C THR A 294 2.39 46.04 -17.73
N LEU A 295 1.34 45.71 -18.49
CA LEU A 295 0.89 46.44 -19.66
C LEU A 295 -0.47 47.13 -19.47
N GLY A 296 -1.12 46.97 -18.32
CA GLY A 296 -2.43 47.55 -18.03
C GLY A 296 -3.55 46.99 -18.90
N LEU A 297 -3.41 45.77 -19.42
CA LEU A 297 -4.43 45.14 -20.28
C LEU A 297 -5.62 44.65 -19.48
N THR A 298 -6.79 44.67 -20.10
CA THR A 298 -7.96 43.97 -19.55
C THR A 298 -7.78 42.45 -19.64
N ILE A 299 -8.56 41.68 -18.88
CA ILE A 299 -8.53 40.20 -18.91
C ILE A 299 -8.73 39.70 -20.36
N GLU A 300 -9.70 40.25 -21.08
CA GLU A 300 -9.99 39.87 -22.47
C GLU A 300 -8.83 40.21 -23.41
N GLN A 301 -8.18 41.38 -23.24
CA GLN A 301 -7.05 41.80 -24.06
C GLN A 301 -5.83 40.92 -23.78
N ALA A 302 -5.55 40.58 -22.51
CA ALA A 302 -4.48 39.70 -22.14
C ALA A 302 -4.67 38.26 -22.66
N MET A 303 -5.88 37.71 -22.52
CA MET A 303 -6.24 36.40 -23.11
C MET A 303 -6.13 36.37 -24.63
N ALA A 304 -6.54 37.46 -25.31
CA ALA A 304 -6.42 37.60 -26.77
C ALA A 304 -4.92 37.65 -27.19
N ALA A 305 -4.09 38.42 -26.47
CA ALA A 305 -2.65 38.52 -26.73
C ALA A 305 -1.95 37.18 -26.59
N LEU A 306 -2.34 36.36 -25.61
CA LEU A 306 -1.84 34.99 -25.39
C LEU A 306 -2.49 33.93 -26.30
N LYS A 307 -3.40 34.34 -27.18
CA LYS A 307 -4.15 33.46 -28.08
C LYS A 307 -4.90 32.34 -27.35
N VAL A 308 -5.40 32.63 -26.14
CA VAL A 308 -6.19 31.66 -25.37
C VAL A 308 -7.45 31.31 -26.17
N HIS A 309 -7.67 29.99 -26.28
CA HIS A 309 -8.80 29.48 -27.03
C HIS A 309 -10.16 29.96 -26.44
N GLU A 310 -11.14 30.26 -27.27
CA GLU A 310 -12.39 30.85 -26.81
C GLU A 310 -13.14 30.01 -25.79
N THR A 311 -13.06 28.68 -25.91
CA THR A 311 -13.66 27.73 -24.96
C THR A 311 -13.07 27.77 -23.56
N ASP A 312 -11.82 28.21 -23.42
CA ASP A 312 -11.12 28.23 -22.15
C ASP A 312 -11.19 29.60 -21.44
N ARG A 313 -11.50 30.67 -22.19
CA ARG A 313 -11.58 32.04 -21.66
C ARG A 313 -12.50 32.19 -20.44
N PRO A 314 -13.72 31.60 -20.40
CA PRO A 314 -14.61 31.71 -19.24
C PRO A 314 -14.02 31.11 -17.98
N LYS A 315 -13.23 30.03 -18.10
CA LYS A 315 -12.55 29.37 -16.97
C LYS A 315 -11.53 30.29 -16.33
N TYR A 316 -10.66 30.93 -17.13
CA TYR A 316 -9.64 31.84 -16.64
C TYR A 316 -10.23 33.14 -16.08
N ALA A 317 -11.25 33.72 -16.74
CA ALA A 317 -11.94 34.89 -16.26
C ALA A 317 -12.59 34.67 -14.88
N LYS A 318 -13.20 33.51 -14.66
CA LYS A 318 -13.77 33.12 -13.37
C LYS A 318 -12.70 33.02 -12.28
N GLN A 319 -11.56 32.40 -12.57
CA GLN A 319 -10.46 32.24 -11.59
C GLN A 319 -9.79 33.55 -11.22
N LEU A 320 -9.70 34.50 -12.17
CA LEU A 320 -9.11 35.82 -11.95
C LEU A 320 -10.04 36.75 -11.16
N ASN A 321 -11.34 36.63 -11.33
CA ASN A 321 -12.35 37.44 -10.61
C ASN A 321 -12.64 36.91 -9.20
N SER A 322 -12.19 35.71 -8.84
CA SER A 322 -12.38 35.09 -7.50
C SER A 322 -11.19 35.28 -6.56
N GLN A 323 -10.17 35.99 -6.98
CA GLN A 323 -9.01 36.41 -6.18
C GLN A 323 -9.04 37.93 -5.92
#